data_93971b255777670f38f4df34db583751
#
_entry.id   93971b255777670f38f4df34db583751
#
_cell.length_a   1.000
_cell.length_b   1.000
_cell.length_c   1.000
_cell.angle_alpha   90.00
_cell.angle_beta   90.00
_cell.angle_gamma   90.00
#
_symmetry.space_group_name_H-M   'P 1'
#
loop_
_entity.id
_entity.type
_entity.pdbx_description
1 polymer ?
#
loop_
_entity_poly.entity_id
_entity_poly.type
_entity_poly.pdbx_seq_one_letter_code
_entity_poly.pdbx_strand_id
1 'polypeptide(L)'
;MEYKEDLYQKAQSRLTEYLEIRRKRKTPERYEVLKVVCQMKDIFTIDQLAEQMQEAAPFCVSRSTLFNTLEMFAEAKLVIKHNLGRAGLYECNVEPQARACLVCEYCGMVRRLDKIEVIEYLSGIKARLFSVRQPVL
;
A
#
# COMPACT_ATOMS: atom_id res chain seq x y z
N MET A 1 17.83 -1.06 6.76
CA MET A 1 17.73 0.40 6.90
C MET A 1 18.03 1.14 5.61
N GLU A 2 19.13 0.86 4.96
CA GLU A 2 19.47 1.46 3.66
C GLU A 2 18.38 1.21 2.60
N TYR A 3 17.81 0.01 2.60
CA TYR A 3 16.76 -0.36 1.65
C TYR A 3 15.49 0.51 1.80
N LYS A 4 15.09 0.80 3.02
CA LYS A 4 13.89 1.61 3.27
C LYS A 4 14.10 3.07 2.94
N GLU A 5 15.30 3.56 3.16
CA GLU A 5 15.66 4.94 2.84
C GLU A 5 15.71 5.15 1.33
N ASP A 6 16.30 4.22 0.60
CA ASP A 6 16.31 4.24 -0.86
C ASP A 6 14.89 4.16 -1.43
N LEU A 7 14.04 3.32 -0.85
CA LEU A 7 12.65 3.20 -1.26
C LEU A 7 11.92 4.54 -1.08
N TYR A 8 12.11 5.18 0.06
CA TYR A 8 11.49 6.47 0.32
C TYR A 8 12.00 7.55 -0.64
N GLN A 9 13.28 7.56 -0.94
CA GLN A 9 13.85 8.52 -1.89
C GLN A 9 13.25 8.37 -3.28
N LYS A 10 13.09 7.15 -3.76
CA LYS A 10 12.42 6.87 -5.03
C LYS A 10 10.97 7.32 -4.99
N ALA A 11 10.28 7.00 -3.92
CA ALA A 11 8.89 7.39 -3.73
C ALA A 11 8.74 8.91 -3.71
N GLN A 12 9.62 9.59 -2.99
CA GLN A 12 9.63 11.04 -2.88
C GLN A 12 9.82 11.70 -4.25
N SER A 13 10.74 11.19 -5.04
CA SER A 13 10.99 11.71 -6.39
C SER A 13 9.77 11.55 -7.28
N ARG A 14 9.14 10.38 -7.23
CA ARG A 14 7.92 10.10 -8.01
C ARG A 14 6.76 10.98 -7.57
N LEU A 15 6.59 11.17 -6.27
CA LEU A 15 5.54 12.04 -5.74
C LEU A 15 5.77 13.49 -6.17
N THR A 16 7.00 13.97 -6.05
CA THR A 16 7.34 15.33 -6.46
C THR A 16 7.03 15.57 -7.93
N GLU A 17 7.43 14.64 -8.78
CA GLU A 17 7.14 14.70 -10.21
C GLU A 17 5.63 14.72 -10.48
N TYR A 18 4.88 13.83 -9.81
CA TYR A 18 3.43 13.80 -9.94
C TYR A 18 2.78 15.12 -9.53
N LEU A 19 3.18 15.67 -8.39
CA LEU A 19 2.63 16.93 -7.89
C LEU A 19 2.94 18.09 -8.84
N GLU A 20 4.13 18.11 -9.42
CA GLU A 20 4.50 19.13 -10.40
C GLU A 20 3.69 19.02 -11.68
N ILE A 21 3.56 17.82 -12.22
CA ILE A 21 2.77 17.57 -13.43
C ILE A 21 1.31 17.96 -13.24
N ARG A 22 0.75 17.62 -12.09
CA ARG A 22 -0.65 17.90 -11.75
C ARG A 22 -0.86 19.27 -11.13
N ARG A 23 0.19 20.04 -10.94
CA ARG A 23 0.15 21.38 -10.33
C ARG A 23 -0.50 21.38 -8.96
N LYS A 24 -0.19 20.35 -8.16
CA LYS A 24 -0.67 20.21 -6.79
C LYS A 24 0.40 20.68 -5.82
N ARG A 25 -0.03 21.06 -4.62
CA ARG A 25 0.88 21.55 -3.59
C ARG A 25 1.77 20.44 -3.04
N LYS A 26 3.02 20.79 -2.80
CA LYS A 26 3.98 19.93 -2.11
C LYS A 26 3.88 20.22 -0.62
N THR A 27 2.98 19.51 0.08
CA THR A 27 2.76 19.72 1.51
C THR A 27 3.56 18.74 2.36
N PRO A 28 4.00 19.15 3.56
CA PRO A 28 4.72 18.22 4.45
C PRO A 28 3.90 16.99 4.81
N GLU A 29 2.59 17.13 4.97
CA GLU A 29 1.69 16.03 5.29
C GLU A 29 1.77 14.92 4.25
N ARG A 30 1.78 15.27 2.98
CA ARG A 30 1.85 14.30 1.87
C ARG A 30 3.14 13.48 1.93
N TYR A 31 4.26 14.15 2.20
CA TYR A 31 5.55 13.46 2.27
C TYR A 31 5.67 12.61 3.52
N GLU A 32 5.11 13.05 4.64
CA GLU A 32 5.11 12.24 5.86
C GLU A 32 4.24 10.99 5.71
N VAL A 33 3.07 11.11 5.10
CA VAL A 33 2.24 9.95 4.81
C VAL A 33 2.99 8.98 3.91
N LEU A 34 3.65 9.47 2.87
CA LEU A 34 4.43 8.63 1.96
C LEU A 34 5.55 7.91 2.69
N LYS A 35 6.24 8.58 3.58
CA LYS A 35 7.31 7.98 4.37
C LYS A 35 6.80 6.81 5.21
N VAL A 36 5.67 7.00 5.87
CA VAL A 36 5.05 5.93 6.67
C VAL A 36 4.56 4.79 5.77
N VAL A 37 3.95 5.11 4.64
CA VAL A 37 3.52 4.10 3.65
C VAL A 37 4.70 3.23 3.21
N CYS A 38 5.86 3.83 2.96
CA CYS A 38 7.07 3.08 2.57
C CYS A 38 7.56 2.15 3.68
N GLN A 39 7.21 2.42 4.94
CA GLN A 39 7.57 1.57 6.07
C GLN A 39 6.59 0.42 6.28
N MET A 40 5.41 0.49 5.67
CA MET A 40 4.41 -0.57 5.76
C MET A 40 4.83 -1.74 4.88
N LYS A 41 5.04 -2.89 5.49
CA LYS A 41 5.54 -4.07 4.78
C LYS A 41 4.47 -4.86 4.06
N ASP A 42 3.25 -4.78 4.55
CA ASP A 42 2.14 -5.59 4.06
C ASP A 42 0.98 -4.71 3.62
N ILE A 43 -0.07 -5.34 3.13
CA ILE A 43 -1.32 -4.67 2.86
C ILE A 43 -1.85 -4.06 4.17
N PHE A 44 -2.33 -2.85 4.10
CA PHE A 44 -2.78 -2.12 5.28
C PHE A 44 -4.12 -1.43 5.04
N THR A 45 -4.80 -1.16 6.15
CA THR A 45 -6.02 -0.34 6.16
C THR A 45 -5.66 1.11 6.54
N ILE A 46 -6.61 2.02 6.33
CA ILE A 46 -6.46 3.40 6.80
C ILE A 46 -6.25 3.46 8.31
N ASP A 47 -6.95 2.61 9.06
CA ASP A 47 -6.80 2.57 10.52
C ASP A 47 -5.38 2.19 10.94
N GLN A 48 -4.81 1.19 10.28
CA GLN A 48 -3.42 0.79 10.53
C GLN A 48 -2.44 1.89 10.16
N LEU A 49 -2.67 2.58 9.06
CA LEU A 49 -1.84 3.71 8.68
C LEU A 49 -1.96 4.85 9.69
N ALA A 50 -3.16 5.13 10.16
CA ALA A 50 -3.38 6.18 11.17
C ALA A 50 -2.64 5.87 12.47
N GLU A 51 -2.64 4.62 12.91
CA GLU A 51 -1.87 4.19 14.09
C GLU A 51 -0.38 4.43 13.89
N GLN A 52 0.16 4.03 12.75
CA GLN A 52 1.57 4.23 12.44
C GLN A 52 1.92 5.72 12.36
N MET A 53 1.02 6.53 11.82
CA MET A 53 1.22 7.97 11.75
C MET A 53 1.29 8.61 13.13
N GLN A 54 0.49 8.15 14.08
CA GLN A 54 0.54 8.66 15.44
C GLN A 54 1.90 8.41 16.11
N GLU A 55 2.51 7.29 15.81
CA GLU A 55 3.82 6.93 16.39
C GLU A 55 4.99 7.59 15.66
N ALA A 56 4.90 7.69 14.35
CA ALA A 56 6.05 8.03 13.52
C ALA A 56 6.06 9.47 13.01
N ALA A 57 4.91 10.08 12.83
CA ALA A 57 4.84 11.43 12.25
C ALA A 57 5.00 12.51 13.32
N PRO A 58 5.68 13.61 12.98
CA PRO A 58 5.89 14.71 13.92
C PRO A 58 4.64 15.56 14.17
N PHE A 59 3.57 15.33 13.43
CA PHE A 59 2.33 16.08 13.55
C PHE A 59 1.14 15.18 13.24
N CYS A 60 -0.03 15.57 13.73
CA CYS A 60 -1.25 14.81 13.50
C CYS A 60 -1.81 15.08 12.11
N VAL A 61 -2.25 14.01 11.47
CA VAL A 61 -2.94 14.08 10.17
C VAL A 61 -4.34 13.51 10.36
N SER A 62 -5.36 14.25 9.93
CA SER A 62 -6.74 13.79 10.07
C SER A 62 -7.01 12.57 9.19
N ARG A 63 -8.00 11.77 9.59
CA ARG A 63 -8.39 10.58 8.83
C ARG A 63 -8.83 10.94 7.40
N SER A 64 -9.56 12.02 7.22
CA SER A 64 -9.98 12.47 5.88
C SER A 64 -8.78 12.90 5.03
N THR A 65 -7.79 13.52 5.62
CA THR A 65 -6.55 13.85 4.91
C THR A 65 -5.79 12.59 4.51
N LEU A 66 -5.72 11.59 5.39
CA LEU A 66 -5.12 10.29 5.06
C LEU A 66 -5.84 9.63 3.89
N PHE A 67 -7.16 9.60 3.94
CA PHE A 67 -7.97 9.03 2.86
C PHE A 67 -7.69 9.72 1.53
N ASN A 68 -7.77 11.05 1.51
CA ASN A 68 -7.55 11.82 0.29
C ASN A 68 -6.13 11.67 -0.23
N THR A 69 -5.16 11.60 0.67
CA THR A 69 -3.75 11.40 0.30
C THR A 69 -3.54 10.02 -0.32
N LEU A 70 -4.14 8.97 0.27
CA LEU A 70 -4.05 7.62 -0.28
C LEU A 70 -4.73 7.52 -1.66
N GLU A 71 -5.85 8.18 -1.85
CA GLU A 71 -6.51 8.23 -3.16
C GLU A 71 -5.61 8.90 -4.21
N MET A 72 -4.95 9.97 -3.82
CA MET A 72 -3.98 10.65 -4.69
C MET A 72 -2.78 9.74 -4.99
N PHE A 73 -2.27 9.03 -3.98
CA PHE A 73 -1.17 8.09 -4.17
C PHE A 73 -1.55 6.92 -5.07
N ALA A 74 -2.80 6.47 -4.99
CA ALA A 74 -3.30 5.43 -5.90
C ALA A 74 -3.34 5.95 -7.35
N GLU A 75 -3.77 7.17 -7.56
CA GLU A 75 -3.73 7.81 -8.87
C GLU A 75 -2.30 7.95 -9.39
N ALA A 76 -1.37 8.31 -8.51
CA ALA A 76 0.06 8.43 -8.84
C ALA A 76 0.77 7.08 -8.94
N LYS A 77 0.07 5.99 -8.65
CA LYS A 77 0.59 4.61 -8.64
C LYS A 77 1.70 4.38 -7.63
N LEU A 78 1.69 5.16 -6.56
CA LEU A 78 2.57 4.96 -5.42
C LEU A 78 2.03 3.90 -4.46
N VAL A 79 0.72 3.72 -4.45
CA VAL A 79 0.04 2.63 -3.73
C VAL A 79 -0.94 1.94 -4.67
N ILE A 80 -1.26 0.70 -4.34
CA ILE A 80 -2.33 -0.06 -4.99
C ILE A 80 -3.49 -0.11 -4.01
N LYS A 81 -4.66 0.27 -4.48
CA LYS A 81 -5.90 0.15 -3.71
C LYS A 81 -6.60 -1.14 -4.10
N HIS A 82 -6.84 -1.98 -3.11
CA HIS A 82 -7.58 -3.23 -3.30
C HIS A 82 -9.01 -3.05 -2.80
N ASN A 83 -9.97 -3.19 -3.67
CA ASN A 83 -11.39 -3.11 -3.32
C ASN A 83 -11.90 -4.50 -2.97
N LEU A 84 -11.49 -5.00 -1.80
CA LEU A 84 -11.83 -6.33 -1.34
C LEU A 84 -12.57 -6.25 -0.01
N GLY A 85 -13.72 -6.88 0.06
CA GLY A 85 -14.51 -6.89 1.27
C GLY A 85 -15.05 -5.51 1.63
N ARG A 86 -15.24 -5.29 2.92
CA ARG A 86 -15.86 -4.05 3.45
C ARG A 86 -14.86 -2.93 3.66
N ALA A 87 -13.60 -3.25 3.82
CA ALA A 87 -12.57 -2.27 4.10
C ALA A 87 -11.69 -2.05 2.87
N GLY A 88 -11.35 -0.81 2.59
CA GLY A 88 -10.34 -0.50 1.60
C GLY A 88 -8.97 -0.98 2.11
N LEU A 89 -8.28 -1.71 1.26
CA LEU A 89 -6.93 -2.20 1.54
C LEU A 89 -5.96 -1.52 0.60
N TYR A 90 -4.80 -1.18 1.11
CA TYR A 90 -3.77 -0.48 0.35
C TYR A 90 -2.45 -1.21 0.46
N GLU A 91 -1.64 -1.10 -0.56
CA GLU A 91 -0.32 -1.70 -0.60
C GLU A 91 0.67 -0.73 -1.23
N CYS A 92 1.86 -0.62 -0.65
CA CYS A 92 2.92 0.20 -1.23
C CYS A 92 3.37 -0.38 -2.58
N ASN A 93 3.40 0.45 -3.60
CA ASN A 93 3.73 0.05 -4.98
C ASN A 93 4.95 0.79 -5.55
N VAL A 94 5.78 1.34 -4.70
CA VAL A 94 6.97 2.09 -5.15
C VAL A 94 7.95 1.17 -5.86
N GLU A 95 8.15 -0.03 -5.32
CA GLU A 95 8.88 -1.10 -5.99
C GLU A 95 7.96 -2.30 -6.14
N PRO A 96 7.35 -2.46 -7.33
CA PRO A 96 6.46 -3.60 -7.55
C PRO A 96 7.24 -4.90 -7.41
N GLN A 97 6.82 -5.73 -6.46
CA GLN A 97 7.35 -7.07 -6.30
C GLN A 97 6.25 -8.05 -6.63
N ALA A 98 6.64 -9.18 -7.19
CA ALA A 98 5.71 -10.27 -7.43
C ALA A 98 5.20 -10.78 -6.07
N ARG A 99 3.98 -10.40 -5.71
CA ARG A 99 3.36 -10.73 -4.44
C ARG A 99 1.97 -11.27 -4.66
N ALA A 100 1.63 -12.30 -3.92
CA ALA A 100 0.28 -12.80 -3.86
C ALA A 100 -0.18 -12.84 -2.42
N CYS A 101 -1.46 -12.63 -2.20
CA CYS A 101 -2.03 -12.76 -0.87
C CYS A 101 -3.42 -13.37 -0.96
N LEU A 102 -3.80 -14.05 0.11
CA LEU A 102 -5.14 -14.53 0.31
C LEU A 102 -5.88 -13.50 1.16
N VAL A 103 -7.04 -13.09 0.72
CA VAL A 103 -7.90 -12.18 1.47
C VAL A 103 -9.21 -12.87 1.76
N CYS A 104 -9.59 -12.89 3.02
CA CYS A 104 -10.90 -13.42 3.41
C CYS A 104 -11.97 -12.39 3.08
N GLU A 105 -12.94 -12.78 2.27
CA GLU A 105 -14.03 -11.89 1.86
C GLU A 105 -14.95 -11.51 3.02
N TYR A 106 -15.01 -12.34 4.07
CA TYR A 106 -15.89 -12.10 5.20
C TYR A 106 -15.28 -11.23 6.28
N CYS A 107 -14.06 -11.52 6.68
CA CYS A 107 -13.43 -10.82 7.80
C CYS A 107 -12.31 -9.87 7.38
N GLY A 108 -11.91 -9.90 6.11
CA GLY A 108 -10.83 -9.04 5.62
C GLY A 108 -9.43 -9.49 6.04
N MET A 109 -9.30 -10.64 6.69
CA MET A 109 -7.99 -11.15 7.07
C MET A 109 -7.13 -11.37 5.83
N VAL A 110 -5.89 -10.92 5.89
CA VAL A 110 -4.95 -11.03 4.78
C VAL A 110 -3.80 -11.93 5.19
N ARG A 111 -3.51 -12.89 4.33
CA ARG A 111 -2.32 -13.73 4.47
C ARG A 111 -1.47 -13.60 3.22
N ARG A 112 -0.22 -13.25 3.40
CA ARG A 112 0.72 -13.18 2.29
C ARG A 112 1.23 -14.56 1.95
N LEU A 113 1.29 -14.87 0.66
CA LEU A 113 1.82 -16.13 0.15
C LEU A 113 3.19 -15.90 -0.47
N ASP A 114 4.11 -16.82 -0.24
CA ASP A 114 5.36 -16.81 -0.96
C ASP A 114 5.18 -17.40 -2.36
N LYS A 115 6.22 -17.34 -3.17
CA LYS A 115 6.17 -17.80 -4.55
C LYS A 115 5.87 -19.30 -4.65
N ILE A 116 6.42 -20.09 -3.74
CA ILE A 116 6.22 -21.54 -3.71
C ILE A 116 4.78 -21.86 -3.31
N GLU A 117 4.27 -21.21 -2.27
CA GLU A 117 2.88 -21.37 -1.85
C GLU A 117 1.90 -21.03 -2.96
N VAL A 118 2.18 -19.97 -3.72
CA VAL A 118 1.34 -19.58 -4.86
C VAL A 118 1.34 -20.68 -5.93
N ILE A 119 2.50 -21.23 -6.26
CA ILE A 119 2.61 -22.30 -7.25
C ILE A 119 1.87 -23.53 -6.79
N GLU A 120 2.04 -23.94 -5.54
CA GLU A 120 1.32 -25.07 -4.96
C GLU A 120 -0.18 -24.86 -4.99
N TYR A 121 -0.62 -23.68 -4.62
CA TYR A 121 -2.02 -23.30 -4.67
C TYR A 121 -2.57 -23.42 -6.09
N LEU A 122 -1.89 -22.81 -7.05
CA LEU A 122 -2.37 -22.78 -8.42
C LEU A 122 -2.32 -24.16 -9.08
N SER A 123 -1.34 -24.99 -8.75
CA SER A 123 -1.21 -26.32 -9.33
C SER A 123 -2.16 -27.35 -8.68
N GLY A 124 -2.46 -27.18 -7.41
CA GLY A 124 -3.37 -28.06 -6.67
C GLY A 124 -4.82 -27.65 -6.75
N ILE A 125 -5.13 -26.61 -7.46
CA ILE A 125 -6.43 -26.01 -7.35
C ILE A 125 -7.48 -26.65 -8.17
N LYS A 126 -8.16 -27.34 -7.44
CA LYS A 126 -9.58 -27.51 -7.62
C LYS A 126 -10.36 -26.76 -6.56
N ALA A 127 -9.69 -26.18 -5.61
CA ALA A 127 -10.32 -25.47 -4.52
C ALA A 127 -10.65 -24.06 -4.95
N ARG A 128 -11.74 -23.56 -4.46
CA ARG A 128 -12.09 -22.16 -4.62
C ARG A 128 -11.12 -21.34 -3.82
N LEU A 129 -10.32 -20.59 -4.50
CA LEU A 129 -9.47 -19.63 -3.85
C LEU A 129 -10.24 -18.36 -3.70
N PHE A 130 -10.48 -18.00 -2.46
CA PHE A 130 -11.07 -16.73 -2.16
C PHE A 130 -9.99 -15.68 -2.31
N SER A 131 -10.20 -14.81 -3.28
CA SER A 131 -9.39 -13.58 -3.37
C SER A 131 -7.89 -13.81 -3.38
N VAL A 132 -7.41 -14.75 -4.21
CA VAL A 132 -6.00 -14.80 -4.50
C VAL A 132 -5.71 -13.69 -5.48
N ARG A 133 -4.99 -12.68 -5.01
CA ARG A 133 -4.53 -11.62 -5.87
C ARG A 133 -3.19 -12.02 -6.45
N GLN A 134 -3.14 -12.12 -7.76
CA GLN A 134 -1.87 -12.32 -8.43
C GLN A 134 -1.03 -11.06 -8.30
N PRO A 135 0.29 -11.21 -8.22
CA PRO A 135 1.16 -10.06 -8.21
C PRO A 135 0.98 -9.26 -9.49
N VAL A 136 0.99 -7.96 -9.33
CA VAL A 136 1.02 -7.05 -10.47
C VAL A 136 2.45 -7.08 -11.00
N LEU A 137 2.58 -7.59 -12.18
CA LEU A 137 3.88 -7.61 -12.85
C LEU A 137 4.24 -6.26 -13.43
#